data_8713309428855856a78bf01cb2a8dfa9
#
_entry.id   8713309428855856a78bf01cb2a8dfa9
#
_cell.length_a   1.000
_cell.length_b   1.000
_cell.length_c   1.000
_cell.angle_alpha   90.00
_cell.angle_beta   90.00
_cell.angle_gamma   90.00
#
_symmetry.space_group_name_H-M   'P 1'
#
loop_
_entity.id
_entity.type
_entity.pdbx_description
1 polymer ?
#
loop_
_entity_poly.entity_id
_entity_poly.type
_entity_poly.pdbx_seq_one_letter_code
_entity_poly.pdbx_strand_id
1 'polypeptide(L)'
;MDNDQKKTDPVTPLPVSQENEEFLQEYFQSFWHNSKFWLGVVLLLFILIFAFVFKKTVLDTTMKPQQLKAALEFFDISSRWVVNDKINEDDFQGIILVPEVSFRIRNVSKQNLSYVYLLGVFRFMDNGKFIGEGYQMALRRALPPDGESARITLKAGFGYRATSTAAFEKYKKNWRNSFCDLFVKSHNSGFTPVKTFYISRKIAGQDIEIEIK
;
A
#
# COMPACT_ATOMS: atom_id res chain seq x y z
N MET A 1 25.47 -69.69 -63.21
CA MET A 1 24.68 -68.81 -62.38
C MET A 1 25.63 -68.08 -61.46
N ASP A 2 26.16 -66.96 -62.00
CA ASP A 2 27.21 -66.19 -61.36
C ASP A 2 26.50 -65.18 -60.39
N ASN A 3 26.93 -65.19 -59.15
CA ASN A 3 26.52 -64.27 -58.15
C ASN A 3 27.56 -63.18 -57.95
N ASP A 4 27.43 -62.08 -58.72
CA ASP A 4 28.23 -60.87 -58.52
C ASP A 4 27.86 -60.17 -57.24
N GLN A 5 28.60 -60.41 -56.16
CA GLN A 5 28.59 -59.62 -54.94
C GLN A 5 29.36 -58.30 -55.22
N LYS A 6 28.57 -57.23 -55.38
CA LYS A 6 29.12 -55.88 -55.53
C LYS A 6 29.59 -55.41 -54.12
N LYS A 7 30.87 -55.43 -53.91
CA LYS A 7 31.57 -54.95 -52.72
C LYS A 7 31.49 -53.45 -52.71
N THR A 8 30.67 -52.91 -51.81
CA THR A 8 30.58 -51.48 -51.52
C THR A 8 31.77 -51.07 -50.65
N ASP A 9 32.68 -50.27 -51.26
CA ASP A 9 33.80 -49.67 -50.51
C ASP A 9 33.32 -48.73 -49.40
N PRO A 10 34.01 -48.77 -48.26
CA PRO A 10 33.64 -47.86 -47.13
C PRO A 10 33.91 -46.38 -47.56
N VAL A 11 32.88 -45.55 -47.44
CA VAL A 11 32.99 -44.12 -47.65
C VAL A 11 33.90 -43.53 -46.57
N THR A 12 35.15 -43.20 -47.02
CA THR A 12 36.07 -42.46 -46.13
C THR A 12 35.50 -41.06 -45.84
N PRO A 13 35.30 -40.66 -44.59
CA PRO A 13 34.87 -39.30 -44.33
C PRO A 13 35.95 -38.33 -44.84
N LEU A 14 35.47 -37.32 -45.55
CA LEU A 14 36.34 -36.23 -46.03
C LEU A 14 37.02 -35.57 -44.83
N PRO A 15 38.36 -35.34 -44.89
CA PRO A 15 39.04 -34.66 -43.79
C PRO A 15 38.46 -33.24 -43.68
N VAL A 16 37.89 -32.94 -42.48
CA VAL A 16 37.54 -31.57 -42.10
C VAL A 16 38.82 -30.78 -42.21
N SER A 17 38.86 -29.79 -43.10
CA SER A 17 40.08 -29.02 -43.34
C SER A 17 40.52 -28.33 -42.07
N GLN A 18 41.74 -28.54 -41.64
CA GLN A 18 42.34 -27.92 -40.47
C GLN A 18 42.16 -26.38 -40.46
N GLU A 19 42.11 -25.76 -41.63
CA GLU A 19 41.80 -24.34 -41.83
C GLU A 19 40.47 -23.91 -41.22
N ASN A 20 39.45 -24.77 -41.21
CA ASN A 20 38.14 -24.40 -40.59
C ASN A 20 38.20 -24.43 -39.07
N GLU A 21 39.02 -25.29 -38.48
CA GLU A 21 39.19 -25.34 -37.02
C GLU A 21 40.03 -24.16 -36.52
N GLU A 22 41.08 -23.78 -37.22
CA GLU A 22 41.91 -22.61 -36.91
C GLU A 22 41.09 -21.31 -37.02
N PHE A 23 40.29 -21.16 -38.08
CA PHE A 23 39.41 -20.01 -38.25
C PHE A 23 38.37 -19.89 -37.12
N LEU A 24 37.75 -20.99 -36.72
CA LEU A 24 36.81 -21.01 -35.62
C LEU A 24 37.49 -20.67 -34.29
N GLN A 25 38.71 -21.18 -34.05
CA GLN A 25 39.45 -20.86 -32.83
C GLN A 25 39.86 -19.38 -32.75
N GLU A 26 40.36 -18.78 -33.85
CA GLU A 26 40.65 -17.35 -33.89
C GLU A 26 39.41 -16.50 -33.72
N TYR A 27 38.28 -16.89 -34.32
CA TYR A 27 37.02 -16.18 -34.19
C TYR A 27 36.51 -16.22 -32.74
N PHE A 28 36.55 -17.38 -32.08
CA PHE A 28 36.20 -17.52 -30.69
C PHE A 28 37.13 -16.76 -29.76
N GLN A 29 38.44 -16.78 -29.96
CA GLN A 29 39.40 -16.02 -29.17
C GLN A 29 39.19 -14.50 -29.32
N SER A 30 38.96 -14.00 -30.52
CA SER A 30 38.65 -12.59 -30.78
C SER A 30 37.36 -12.16 -30.12
N PHE A 31 36.34 -13.01 -30.11
CA PHE A 31 35.06 -12.77 -29.48
C PHE A 31 35.19 -12.64 -27.95
N TRP A 32 35.96 -13.51 -27.32
CA TRP A 32 36.18 -13.48 -25.87
C TRP A 32 37.05 -12.30 -25.39
N HIS A 33 37.91 -11.78 -26.22
CA HIS A 33 38.76 -10.61 -25.93
C HIS A 33 38.10 -9.26 -26.25
N ASN A 34 36.91 -9.27 -26.84
CA ASN A 34 36.21 -8.03 -27.14
C ASN A 34 35.52 -7.48 -25.85
N SER A 35 36.22 -6.55 -25.18
CA SER A 35 35.77 -5.89 -23.97
C SER A 35 34.39 -5.21 -24.12
N LYS A 36 34.06 -4.73 -25.33
CA LYS A 36 32.76 -4.12 -25.64
C LYS A 36 31.61 -5.14 -25.60
N PHE A 37 31.88 -6.39 -26.05
CA PHE A 37 30.90 -7.48 -25.97
C PHE A 37 30.59 -7.83 -24.52
N TRP A 38 31.63 -8.00 -23.70
CA TRP A 38 31.45 -8.29 -22.28
C TRP A 38 30.73 -7.17 -21.53
N LEU A 39 31.03 -5.93 -21.87
CA LEU A 39 30.29 -4.78 -21.31
C LEU A 39 28.82 -4.84 -21.68
N GLY A 40 28.46 -5.23 -22.91
CA GLY A 40 27.07 -5.44 -23.33
C GLY A 40 26.35 -6.56 -22.54
N VAL A 41 27.04 -7.70 -22.33
CA VAL A 41 26.51 -8.83 -21.54
C VAL A 41 26.28 -8.44 -20.10
N VAL A 42 27.24 -7.75 -19.48
CA VAL A 42 27.08 -7.25 -18.07
C VAL A 42 25.94 -6.26 -17.97
N LEU A 43 25.81 -5.35 -18.91
CA LEU A 43 24.70 -4.38 -18.93
C LEU A 43 23.34 -5.08 -19.07
N LEU A 44 23.23 -6.08 -19.96
CA LEU A 44 22.01 -6.87 -20.14
C LEU A 44 21.64 -7.61 -18.86
N LEU A 45 22.59 -8.27 -18.20
CA LEU A 45 22.38 -8.95 -16.93
C LEU A 45 21.92 -7.97 -15.85
N PHE A 46 22.53 -6.79 -15.79
CA PHE A 46 22.11 -5.76 -14.84
C PHE A 46 20.67 -5.30 -15.08
N ILE A 47 20.27 -5.09 -16.33
CA ILE A 47 18.90 -4.74 -16.70
C ILE A 47 17.92 -5.85 -16.30
N LEU A 48 18.25 -7.11 -16.54
CA LEU A 48 17.40 -8.26 -16.18
C LEU A 48 17.25 -8.40 -14.67
N ILE A 49 18.34 -8.26 -13.91
CA ILE A 49 18.31 -8.29 -12.45
C ILE A 49 17.47 -7.12 -11.93
N PHE A 50 17.69 -5.92 -12.45
CA PHE A 50 16.92 -4.73 -12.08
C PHE A 50 15.43 -4.91 -12.37
N ALA A 51 15.07 -5.40 -13.55
CA ALA A 51 13.68 -5.68 -13.94
C ALA A 51 13.05 -6.74 -13.03
N PHE A 52 13.78 -7.79 -12.66
CA PHE A 52 13.31 -8.83 -11.74
C PHE A 52 13.08 -8.28 -10.32
N VAL A 53 14.04 -7.53 -9.78
CA VAL A 53 13.92 -6.89 -8.46
C VAL A 53 12.78 -5.87 -8.45
N PHE A 54 12.69 -5.04 -9.49
CA PHE A 54 11.62 -4.06 -9.65
C PHE A 54 10.24 -4.72 -9.69
N LYS A 55 10.10 -5.79 -10.49
CA LYS A 55 8.84 -6.57 -10.53
C LYS A 55 8.48 -7.08 -9.15
N LYS A 56 9.41 -7.73 -8.45
CA LYS A 56 9.16 -8.34 -7.15
C LYS A 56 8.86 -7.31 -6.04
N THR A 57 9.54 -6.17 -6.04
CA THR A 57 9.38 -5.16 -4.98
C THR A 57 8.23 -4.18 -5.23
N VAL A 58 7.92 -3.87 -6.48
CA VAL A 58 6.94 -2.83 -6.82
C VAL A 58 5.61 -3.42 -7.32
N LEU A 59 5.66 -4.42 -8.19
CA LEU A 59 4.43 -4.97 -8.79
C LEU A 59 3.77 -6.03 -7.92
N ASP A 60 4.53 -6.90 -7.26
CA ASP A 60 3.96 -7.98 -6.46
C ASP A 60 3.44 -7.51 -5.09
N THR A 61 3.79 -6.29 -4.64
CA THR A 61 3.29 -5.72 -3.38
C THR A 61 1.98 -4.94 -3.54
N THR A 62 1.51 -4.74 -4.76
CA THR A 62 0.29 -3.97 -5.02
C THR A 62 -0.93 -4.89 -5.08
N MET A 63 -1.68 -4.97 -3.99
CA MET A 63 -2.98 -5.64 -4.00
C MET A 63 -4.01 -4.84 -4.79
N LYS A 64 -4.88 -5.56 -5.52
CA LYS A 64 -6.07 -4.93 -6.12
C LYS A 64 -6.99 -4.42 -5.01
N PRO A 65 -7.71 -3.30 -5.21
CA PRO A 65 -8.54 -2.68 -4.18
C PRO A 65 -9.53 -3.63 -3.49
N GLN A 66 -10.19 -4.49 -4.26
CA GLN A 66 -11.14 -5.47 -3.72
C GLN A 66 -10.46 -6.55 -2.85
N GLN A 67 -9.28 -7.00 -3.26
CA GLN A 67 -8.48 -7.95 -2.49
C GLN A 67 -8.00 -7.34 -1.19
N LEU A 68 -7.54 -6.07 -1.23
CA LEU A 68 -7.12 -5.34 -0.04
C LEU A 68 -8.27 -5.17 0.93
N LYS A 69 -9.47 -4.78 0.45
CA LYS A 69 -10.67 -4.68 1.28
C LYS A 69 -10.99 -6.00 1.98
N ALA A 70 -10.91 -7.13 1.27
CA ALA A 70 -11.18 -8.45 1.82
C ALA A 70 -10.07 -8.95 2.77
N ALA A 71 -8.86 -8.40 2.66
CA ALA A 71 -7.71 -8.77 3.47
C ALA A 71 -7.65 -8.09 4.85
N LEU A 72 -8.49 -7.07 5.09
CA LEU A 72 -8.46 -6.25 6.28
C LEU A 72 -9.67 -6.49 7.17
N GLU A 73 -9.43 -6.93 8.40
CA GLU A 73 -10.41 -6.93 9.48
C GLU A 73 -10.12 -5.77 10.44
N PHE A 74 -11.15 -4.97 10.76
CA PHE A 74 -11.06 -3.85 11.69
C PHE A 74 -11.66 -4.25 13.03
N PHE A 75 -10.89 -4.16 14.10
CA PHE A 75 -11.29 -4.53 15.45
C PHE A 75 -10.76 -3.53 16.50
N ASP A 76 -11.15 -3.68 17.76
CA ASP A 76 -10.80 -2.78 18.87
C ASP A 76 -11.12 -1.31 18.52
N ILE A 77 -12.35 -1.11 18.04
CA ILE A 77 -12.81 0.16 17.46
C ILE A 77 -13.29 1.06 18.60
N SER A 78 -12.82 2.30 18.58
CA SER A 78 -13.36 3.38 19.41
C SER A 78 -13.54 4.65 18.59
N SER A 79 -14.59 5.41 18.88
CA SER A 79 -14.88 6.66 18.19
C SER A 79 -15.37 7.69 19.21
N ARG A 80 -14.90 8.93 19.09
CA ARG A 80 -15.17 10.00 20.03
C ARG A 80 -14.85 11.36 19.43
N TRP A 81 -15.25 12.42 20.12
CA TRP A 81 -14.74 13.76 19.88
C TRP A 81 -13.62 14.06 20.86
N VAL A 82 -12.57 14.72 20.39
CA VAL A 82 -11.42 15.12 21.21
C VAL A 82 -11.16 16.60 21.07
N VAL A 83 -10.61 17.21 22.11
CA VAL A 83 -10.10 18.58 22.03
C VAL A 83 -8.83 18.54 21.19
N ASN A 84 -8.72 19.43 20.21
CA ASN A 84 -7.54 19.54 19.38
C ASN A 84 -6.65 20.70 19.84
N ASP A 85 -5.73 20.40 20.75
CA ASP A 85 -4.77 21.36 21.30
C ASP A 85 -3.66 21.77 20.32
N LYS A 86 -3.59 21.11 19.16
CA LYS A 86 -2.51 21.31 18.19
C LYS A 86 -2.80 22.35 17.11
N ILE A 87 -4.01 22.87 17.06
CA ILE A 87 -4.31 23.99 16.16
C ILE A 87 -4.00 25.29 16.91
N ASN A 88 -2.71 25.61 17.04
CA ASN A 88 -2.25 26.97 17.28
C ASN A 88 -2.44 27.72 15.95
N GLU A 89 -3.66 28.08 15.62
CA GLU A 89 -3.89 29.25 14.78
C GLU A 89 -3.59 30.43 15.71
N ASP A 90 -2.57 31.20 15.43
CA ASP A 90 -1.93 32.20 16.28
C ASP A 90 -2.87 33.21 16.99
N ASP A 91 -4.16 33.21 16.67
CA ASP A 91 -5.19 34.11 17.24
C ASP A 91 -6.44 33.41 17.79
N PHE A 92 -6.57 32.08 17.75
CA PHE A 92 -7.80 31.43 18.21
C PHE A 92 -7.71 30.98 19.67
N GLN A 93 -8.23 31.80 20.58
CA GLN A 93 -8.45 31.45 22.00
C GLN A 93 -9.81 30.77 22.17
N GLY A 94 -9.88 29.46 21.91
CA GLY A 94 -11.16 28.73 22.02
C GLY A 94 -10.99 27.24 22.07
N ILE A 95 -12.14 26.53 22.07
CA ILE A 95 -12.19 25.08 22.05
C ILE A 95 -12.42 24.62 20.61
N ILE A 96 -11.57 23.71 20.14
CA ILE A 96 -11.76 23.04 18.86
C ILE A 96 -11.97 21.55 19.14
N LEU A 97 -13.17 21.04 18.84
CA LEU A 97 -13.48 19.62 18.94
C LEU A 97 -13.40 18.98 17.56
N VAL A 98 -12.61 17.94 17.44
CA VAL A 98 -12.46 17.16 16.20
C VAL A 98 -12.92 15.72 16.42
N PRO A 99 -13.61 15.11 15.45
CA PRO A 99 -13.95 13.71 15.53
C PRO A 99 -12.71 12.84 15.30
N GLU A 100 -12.62 11.78 16.07
CA GLU A 100 -11.54 10.80 16.07
C GLU A 100 -12.11 9.38 16.01
N VAL A 101 -11.47 8.53 15.22
CA VAL A 101 -11.70 7.08 15.20
C VAL A 101 -10.38 6.37 15.41
N SER A 102 -10.36 5.42 16.34
CA SER A 102 -9.21 4.55 16.59
C SER A 102 -9.60 3.09 16.42
N PHE A 103 -8.72 2.29 15.84
CA PHE A 103 -8.93 0.86 15.63
C PHE A 103 -7.59 0.15 15.45
N ARG A 104 -7.65 -1.18 15.38
CA ARG A 104 -6.55 -2.04 14.95
C ARG A 104 -6.98 -2.78 13.69
N ILE A 105 -5.99 -3.22 12.92
CA ILE A 105 -6.18 -4.00 11.71
C ILE A 105 -5.58 -5.39 11.92
N ARG A 106 -6.32 -6.44 11.55
CA ARG A 106 -5.82 -7.80 11.39
C ARG A 106 -5.77 -8.15 9.91
N ASN A 107 -4.68 -8.79 9.51
CA ASN A 107 -4.55 -9.32 8.16
C ASN A 107 -5.18 -10.72 8.08
N VAL A 108 -6.37 -10.80 7.47
CA VAL A 108 -7.08 -12.08 7.28
C VAL A 108 -6.76 -12.75 5.95
N SER A 109 -5.78 -12.23 5.21
CA SER A 109 -5.31 -12.83 3.94
C SER A 109 -4.15 -13.79 4.16
N LYS A 110 -3.83 -14.56 3.12
CA LYS A 110 -2.66 -15.47 3.11
C LYS A 110 -1.35 -14.79 2.67
N GLN A 111 -1.35 -13.47 2.44
CA GLN A 111 -0.21 -12.71 1.93
C GLN A 111 0.20 -11.63 2.93
N ASN A 112 1.46 -11.23 2.89
CA ASN A 112 1.92 -10.08 3.66
C ASN A 112 1.27 -8.79 3.12
N LEU A 113 0.74 -7.96 4.03
CA LEU A 113 0.23 -6.63 3.70
C LEU A 113 1.29 -5.58 4.01
N SER A 114 1.61 -4.73 3.06
CA SER A 114 2.54 -3.61 3.25
C SER A 114 2.06 -2.38 2.49
N TYR A 115 2.54 -1.21 2.89
CA TYR A 115 2.20 0.07 2.26
C TYR A 115 0.70 0.33 2.16
N VAL A 116 -0.02 0.04 3.26
CA VAL A 116 -1.45 0.33 3.37
C VAL A 116 -1.65 1.74 3.89
N TYR A 117 -2.41 2.53 3.14
CA TYR A 117 -2.79 3.90 3.49
C TYR A 117 -4.27 3.95 3.79
N LEU A 118 -4.62 4.77 4.77
CA LEU A 118 -5.98 5.01 5.21
C LEU A 118 -6.34 6.48 5.02
N LEU A 119 -7.57 6.72 4.58
CA LEU A 119 -8.20 8.02 4.51
C LEU A 119 -9.54 7.93 5.21
N GLY A 120 -9.73 8.70 6.28
CA GLY A 120 -11.01 8.88 6.96
C GLY A 120 -11.63 10.20 6.53
N VAL A 121 -12.83 10.16 5.96
CA VAL A 121 -13.62 11.34 5.60
C VAL A 121 -14.72 11.51 6.62
N PHE A 122 -14.66 12.59 7.40
CA PHE A 122 -15.59 12.88 8.50
C PHE A 122 -16.72 13.81 8.02
N ARG A 123 -17.96 13.45 8.35
CA ARG A 123 -19.16 14.21 7.97
C ARG A 123 -20.15 14.27 9.13
N PHE A 124 -20.95 15.32 9.17
CA PHE A 124 -22.11 15.38 10.07
C PHE A 124 -23.19 14.40 9.62
N MET A 125 -23.83 13.73 10.58
CA MET A 125 -24.78 12.66 10.31
C MET A 125 -26.12 13.18 9.72
N ASP A 126 -26.55 14.35 10.14
CA ASP A 126 -27.86 14.90 9.80
C ASP A 126 -27.96 15.47 8.37
N ASN A 127 -26.86 16.00 7.84
CA ASN A 127 -26.86 16.69 6.56
C ASN A 127 -25.70 16.27 5.63
N GLY A 128 -24.85 15.32 6.06
CA GLY A 128 -23.71 14.85 5.29
C GLY A 128 -22.61 15.90 5.05
N LYS A 129 -22.73 17.10 5.70
CA LYS A 129 -21.76 18.17 5.54
C LYS A 129 -20.37 17.72 5.96
N PHE A 130 -19.40 18.02 5.14
CA PHE A 130 -17.98 17.71 5.37
C PHE A 130 -17.47 18.44 6.61
N ILE A 131 -16.76 17.71 7.48
CA ILE A 131 -16.08 18.24 8.67
C ILE A 131 -14.58 18.33 8.39
N GLY A 132 -14.01 17.28 7.86
CA GLY A 132 -12.58 17.20 7.60
C GLY A 132 -12.17 15.79 7.19
N GLU A 133 -10.89 15.61 6.98
CA GLU A 133 -10.30 14.31 6.64
C GLU A 133 -9.07 14.04 7.50
N GLY A 134 -8.77 12.76 7.69
CA GLY A 134 -7.55 12.27 8.31
C GLY A 134 -6.88 11.25 7.40
N TYR A 135 -5.61 11.45 7.10
CA TYR A 135 -4.81 10.57 6.25
C TYR A 135 -3.62 10.01 7.01
N GLN A 136 -3.38 8.70 6.87
CA GLN A 136 -2.25 8.04 7.53
C GLN A 136 -1.78 6.81 6.75
N MET A 137 -0.47 6.60 6.73
CA MET A 137 0.11 5.31 6.38
C MET A 137 -0.05 4.35 7.58
N ALA A 138 -0.96 3.40 7.46
CA ALA A 138 -1.27 2.46 8.53
C ALA A 138 -0.21 1.37 8.70
N LEU A 139 0.30 0.85 7.58
CA LEU A 139 1.28 -0.23 7.59
C LEU A 139 2.54 0.20 6.84
N ARG A 140 3.58 0.57 7.60
CA ARG A 140 4.92 0.85 7.04
C ARG A 140 5.74 -0.43 6.87
N ARG A 141 5.54 -1.41 7.75
CA ARG A 141 6.19 -2.73 7.70
C ARG A 141 5.17 -3.75 7.24
N ALA A 142 5.69 -4.86 6.72
CA ALA A 142 4.83 -5.96 6.31
C ALA A 142 4.09 -6.54 7.53
N LEU A 143 2.77 -6.66 7.40
CA LEU A 143 1.90 -7.33 8.36
C LEU A 143 1.65 -8.76 7.84
N PRO A 144 2.18 -9.79 8.50
CA PRO A 144 2.03 -11.17 8.05
C PRO A 144 0.56 -11.63 8.11
N PRO A 145 0.22 -12.76 7.48
CA PRO A 145 -1.06 -13.43 7.71
C PRO A 145 -1.35 -13.59 9.20
N ASP A 146 -2.61 -13.35 9.60
CA ASP A 146 -3.12 -13.34 10.98
C ASP A 146 -2.42 -12.33 11.92
N GLY A 147 -1.50 -11.52 11.40
CA GLY A 147 -0.83 -10.46 12.14
C GLY A 147 -1.76 -9.29 12.45
N GLU A 148 -1.47 -8.58 13.56
CA GLU A 148 -2.23 -7.43 14.03
C GLU A 148 -1.37 -6.16 14.00
N SER A 149 -1.98 -5.03 13.64
CA SER A 149 -1.32 -3.73 13.67
C SER A 149 -1.26 -3.16 15.10
N ALA A 150 -0.39 -2.18 15.32
CA ALA A 150 -0.56 -1.24 16.41
C ALA A 150 -1.90 -0.49 16.26
N ARG A 151 -2.35 0.18 17.34
CA ARG A 151 -3.53 1.06 17.29
C ARG A 151 -3.31 2.21 16.31
N ILE A 152 -4.24 2.39 15.42
CA ILE A 152 -4.27 3.43 14.39
C ILE A 152 -5.32 4.44 14.80
N THR A 153 -4.99 5.73 14.71
CA THR A 153 -5.92 6.81 15.06
C THR A 153 -6.02 7.80 13.91
N LEU A 154 -7.22 8.00 13.40
CA LEU A 154 -7.55 9.00 12.40
C LEU A 154 -8.32 10.13 13.06
N LYS A 155 -7.89 11.38 12.83
CA LYS A 155 -8.54 12.60 13.31
C LYS A 155 -8.88 13.47 12.13
N ALA A 156 -10.03 14.14 12.18
CA ALA A 156 -10.33 15.21 11.22
C ALA A 156 -9.36 16.39 11.39
N GLY A 157 -8.94 16.99 10.29
CA GLY A 157 -8.11 18.20 10.30
C GLY A 157 -8.88 19.42 10.83
N PHE A 158 -10.20 19.41 10.69
CA PHE A 158 -11.10 20.47 11.15
C PHE A 158 -12.20 19.90 12.07
N GLY A 159 -12.93 20.80 12.75
CA GLY A 159 -13.97 20.36 13.66
C GLY A 159 -14.92 21.46 14.07
N TYR A 160 -15.64 21.22 15.17
CA TYR A 160 -16.53 22.19 15.79
C TYR A 160 -15.70 23.20 16.60
N ARG A 161 -15.90 24.50 16.37
CA ARG A 161 -15.19 25.58 17.05
C ARG A 161 -16.12 26.36 17.96
N ALA A 162 -15.64 26.67 19.16
CA ALA A 162 -16.29 27.55 20.11
C ALA A 162 -15.27 28.52 20.72
N THR A 163 -15.58 29.80 20.77
CA THR A 163 -14.67 30.87 21.25
C THR A 163 -14.37 30.77 22.76
N SER A 164 -15.18 30.03 23.50
CA SER A 164 -14.99 29.76 24.94
C SER A 164 -15.81 28.57 25.37
N THR A 165 -15.54 28.03 26.57
CA THR A 165 -16.38 27.01 27.21
C THR A 165 -17.83 27.47 27.38
N ALA A 166 -18.07 28.73 27.76
CA ALA A 166 -19.42 29.30 27.88
C ALA A 166 -20.12 29.36 26.51
N ALA A 167 -19.41 29.74 25.44
CA ALA A 167 -19.94 29.73 24.08
C ALA A 167 -20.23 28.29 23.62
N PHE A 168 -19.39 27.32 23.97
CA PHE A 168 -19.63 25.91 23.68
C PHE A 168 -20.93 25.46 24.36
N GLU A 169 -21.09 25.65 25.61
CA GLU A 169 -22.29 25.26 26.36
C GLU A 169 -23.58 25.90 25.80
N LYS A 170 -23.51 27.20 25.45
CA LYS A 170 -24.64 27.92 24.83
C LYS A 170 -25.05 27.34 23.46
N TYR A 171 -24.08 26.92 22.65
CA TYR A 171 -24.28 26.51 21.26
C TYR A 171 -24.06 25.01 21.03
N LYS A 172 -23.91 24.20 22.08
CA LYS A 172 -23.67 22.74 21.98
C LYS A 172 -24.74 21.98 21.20
N LYS A 173 -25.96 22.55 21.05
CA LYS A 173 -26.99 22.01 20.14
C LYS A 173 -26.57 21.94 18.69
N ASN A 174 -25.60 22.75 18.26
CA ASN A 174 -25.05 22.77 16.89
C ASN A 174 -23.96 21.74 16.72
N TRP A 175 -23.41 21.20 17.80
CA TRP A 175 -22.48 20.08 17.78
C TRP A 175 -23.30 18.79 17.65
N ARG A 176 -23.00 17.97 16.65
CA ARG A 176 -23.85 16.88 16.20
C ARG A 176 -23.10 15.57 16.10
N ASN A 177 -23.87 14.47 16.06
CA ASN A 177 -23.29 13.17 15.70
C ASN A 177 -22.68 13.24 14.31
N SER A 178 -21.61 12.47 14.12
CA SER A 178 -20.89 12.40 12.87
C SER A 178 -20.61 10.95 12.48
N PHE A 179 -20.13 10.76 11.29
CA PHE A 179 -19.59 9.48 10.86
C PHE A 179 -18.26 9.69 10.14
N CYS A 180 -17.48 8.62 10.07
CA CYS A 180 -16.24 8.56 9.32
C CYS A 180 -16.36 7.48 8.27
N ASP A 181 -16.33 7.85 6.98
CA ASP A 181 -16.17 6.93 5.88
C ASP A 181 -14.68 6.61 5.74
N LEU A 182 -14.34 5.35 5.95
CA LEU A 182 -12.97 4.87 5.84
C LEU A 182 -12.70 4.30 4.46
N PHE A 183 -11.64 4.81 3.87
CA PHE A 183 -11.09 4.34 2.59
C PHE A 183 -9.70 3.78 2.80
N VAL A 184 -9.35 2.80 1.97
CA VAL A 184 -8.04 2.16 1.98
C VAL A 184 -7.46 2.12 0.58
N LYS A 185 -6.13 2.25 0.50
CA LYS A 185 -5.37 1.95 -0.72
C LYS A 185 -4.07 1.24 -0.40
N SER A 186 -3.62 0.38 -1.30
CA SER A 186 -2.23 -0.06 -1.37
C SER A 186 -1.40 0.91 -2.22
N HIS A 187 -0.09 0.75 -2.22
CA HIS A 187 0.91 1.67 -2.79
C HIS A 187 0.45 2.43 -4.05
N ASN A 188 0.10 1.73 -5.13
CA ASN A 188 -0.25 2.33 -6.43
C ASN A 188 -1.75 2.19 -6.79
N SER A 189 -2.60 1.75 -5.86
CA SER A 189 -4.03 1.63 -6.10
C SER A 189 -4.80 2.92 -5.81
N GLY A 190 -6.02 3.04 -6.33
CA GLY A 190 -6.96 4.07 -5.89
C GLY A 190 -7.53 3.77 -4.50
N PHE A 191 -8.10 4.79 -3.85
CA PHE A 191 -8.84 4.63 -2.62
C PHE A 191 -10.14 3.85 -2.84
N THR A 192 -10.41 2.88 -1.96
CA THR A 192 -11.62 2.06 -1.98
C THR A 192 -12.33 2.16 -0.63
N PRO A 193 -13.65 2.39 -0.59
CA PRO A 193 -14.41 2.45 0.64
C PRO A 193 -14.47 1.06 1.29
N VAL A 194 -14.20 1.00 2.59
CA VAL A 194 -14.16 -0.26 3.35
C VAL A 194 -15.16 -0.33 4.48
N LYS A 195 -15.32 0.76 5.24
CA LYS A 195 -16.19 0.79 6.43
C LYS A 195 -16.63 2.21 6.76
N THR A 196 -17.80 2.35 7.40
CA THR A 196 -18.27 3.60 8.00
C THR A 196 -18.34 3.42 9.51
N PHE A 197 -17.80 4.37 10.26
CA PHE A 197 -17.84 4.39 11.72
C PHE A 197 -18.76 5.51 12.19
N TYR A 198 -19.66 5.18 13.10
CA TYR A 198 -20.50 6.16 13.77
C TYR A 198 -19.73 6.82 14.92
N ILE A 199 -19.87 8.13 15.09
CA ILE A 199 -19.21 8.93 16.12
C ILE A 199 -20.27 9.73 16.87
N SER A 200 -20.59 9.27 18.08
CA SER A 200 -21.54 9.94 18.94
C SER A 200 -20.97 11.25 19.50
N ARG A 201 -21.83 12.15 19.95
CA ARG A 201 -21.48 13.39 20.65
C ARG A 201 -20.93 13.14 22.05
N LYS A 202 -19.82 12.40 22.16
CA LYS A 202 -19.12 12.16 23.43
C LYS A 202 -17.72 12.75 23.35
N ILE A 203 -17.32 13.55 24.34
CA ILE A 203 -15.99 14.11 24.45
C ILE A 203 -15.12 13.14 25.26
N ALA A 204 -13.89 12.90 24.81
CA ALA A 204 -12.94 12.10 25.55
C ALA A 204 -12.63 12.72 26.92
N GLY A 205 -12.70 11.91 27.99
CA GLY A 205 -12.41 12.34 29.35
C GLY A 205 -13.55 13.07 30.07
N GLN A 206 -14.69 13.20 29.44
CA GLN A 206 -15.91 13.71 30.10
C GLN A 206 -17.01 12.66 29.95
N ASP A 207 -17.49 12.11 31.05
CA ASP A 207 -18.68 11.25 31.13
C ASP A 207 -19.98 12.10 30.96
N ILE A 208 -19.96 13.04 30.02
CA ILE A 208 -21.17 13.79 29.68
C ILE A 208 -21.96 12.94 28.70
N GLU A 209 -22.71 12.01 29.22
CA GLU A 209 -23.79 11.34 28.50
C GLU A 209 -24.90 12.35 28.28
N ILE A 210 -24.93 12.99 27.13
CA ILE A 210 -26.06 13.86 26.76
C ILE A 210 -27.15 12.92 26.27
N GLU A 211 -28.11 12.58 27.18
CA GLU A 211 -29.33 11.90 26.80
C GLU A 211 -30.02 12.64 25.67
N ILE A 212 -30.20 11.94 24.54
CA ILE A 212 -31.04 12.42 23.44
C ILE A 212 -32.45 12.08 23.80
N LYS A 213 -33.24 13.08 24.23
CA LYS A 213 -34.71 13.02 24.21
C LYS A 213 -35.20 13.33 22.83
#